data_7359de88c4ce173a6f61c8fddc1c6d14
#
_entry.id   7359de88c4ce173a6f61c8fddc1c6d14
#
_cell.length_a   1.000
_cell.length_b   1.000
_cell.length_c   1.000
_cell.angle_alpha   90.00
_cell.angle_beta   90.00
_cell.angle_gamma   90.00
#
_symmetry.space_group_name_H-M   'P 1'
#
loop_
_entity.id
_entity.type
_entity.pdbx_description
1 polymer ?
#
loop_
_entity_poly.entity_id
_entity_poly.type
_entity_poly.pdbx_seq_one_letter_code
_entity_poly.pdbx_strand_id
1 'polypeptide(L)'
;MQVNIKVSNLKKAMAQLKNLSKDLEPDFQEVVKGGAQLIRGEAIKSIQTGSKSGIVYEKYNPRRTHRASAPGEAPASDTGNLVSKIIVKQDGQDKANVESNANYSAFLEFGTSKMEPRPFLFPAFEKSRKPIEKAVFKRVVKKIEEITKXVTLQLHFKQQYIML
;
A
#
# COMPACT_ATOMS: atom_id res chain seq x y z
N MET A 1 -51.02 28.58 0.24
CA MET A 1 -50.19 28.16 -0.90
C MET A 1 -49.19 27.14 -0.39
N GLN A 2 -49.38 25.84 -0.72
CA GLN A 2 -48.48 24.78 -0.31
C GLN A 2 -47.53 24.49 -1.47
N VAL A 3 -46.22 24.68 -1.26
CA VAL A 3 -45.19 24.32 -2.25
C VAL A 3 -44.73 22.90 -1.97
N ASN A 4 -45.10 21.96 -2.83
CA ASN A 4 -44.66 20.56 -2.75
C ASN A 4 -43.49 20.34 -3.70
N ILE A 5 -42.30 20.20 -3.15
CA ILE A 5 -41.08 19.86 -3.93
C ILE A 5 -40.91 18.33 -3.92
N LYS A 6 -41.17 17.68 -5.06
CA LYS A 6 -40.95 16.24 -5.24
C LYS A 6 -39.50 15.99 -5.72
N VAL A 7 -38.66 15.48 -4.84
CA VAL A 7 -37.29 15.06 -5.23
C VAL A 7 -37.36 13.61 -5.76
N SER A 8 -37.72 13.46 -7.04
CA SER A 8 -37.95 12.15 -7.65
C SER A 8 -36.67 11.38 -8.00
N ASN A 9 -35.54 12.05 -8.10
CA ASN A 9 -34.28 11.43 -8.59
C ASN A 9 -33.31 11.02 -7.49
N LEU A 10 -33.64 11.24 -6.21
CA LEU A 10 -32.72 10.92 -5.10
C LEU A 10 -32.42 9.41 -5.02
N LYS A 11 -33.47 8.57 -5.13
CA LYS A 11 -33.27 7.10 -5.12
C LYS A 11 -32.38 6.63 -6.27
N LYS A 12 -32.55 7.22 -7.46
CA LYS A 12 -31.73 6.91 -8.64
C LYS A 12 -30.28 7.36 -8.44
N ALA A 13 -30.08 8.57 -7.91
CA ALA A 13 -28.75 9.10 -7.59
C ALA A 13 -28.05 8.22 -6.54
N MET A 14 -28.76 7.79 -5.50
CA MET A 14 -28.22 6.88 -4.46
C MET A 14 -27.84 5.52 -5.04
N ALA A 15 -28.65 4.96 -5.95
CA ALA A 15 -28.34 3.70 -6.63
C ALA A 15 -27.10 3.83 -7.51
N GLN A 16 -26.95 4.95 -8.22
CA GLN A 16 -25.76 5.24 -9.04
C GLN A 16 -24.50 5.37 -8.18
N LEU A 17 -24.57 6.05 -7.02
CA LEU A 17 -23.45 6.15 -6.07
C LEU A 17 -23.06 4.79 -5.50
N LYS A 18 -24.03 3.93 -5.23
CA LYS A 18 -23.78 2.57 -4.74
C LYS A 18 -23.12 1.69 -5.81
N ASN A 19 -23.53 1.82 -7.06
CA ASN A 19 -22.88 1.11 -8.18
C ASN A 19 -21.46 1.63 -8.39
N LEU A 20 -21.26 2.94 -8.32
CA LEU A 20 -19.92 3.56 -8.40
C LEU A 20 -18.96 2.99 -7.37
N SER A 21 -19.42 2.79 -6.12
CA SER A 21 -18.56 2.22 -5.08
C SER A 21 -18.14 0.77 -5.41
N LYS A 22 -19.05 -0.02 -5.97
CA LYS A 22 -18.76 -1.39 -6.42
C LYS A 22 -17.76 -1.41 -7.59
N ASP A 23 -17.91 -0.48 -8.52
CA ASP A 23 -17.01 -0.37 -9.68
C ASP A 23 -15.59 0.06 -9.28
N LEU A 24 -15.45 0.73 -8.12
CA LEU A 24 -14.17 1.15 -7.57
C LEU A 24 -13.45 0.03 -6.77
N GLU A 25 -14.18 -0.97 -6.27
CA GLU A 25 -13.61 -2.03 -5.41
C GLU A 25 -12.40 -2.75 -6.03
N PRO A 26 -12.45 -3.20 -7.31
CA PRO A 26 -11.29 -3.87 -7.89
C PRO A 26 -10.07 -2.96 -8.02
N ASP A 27 -10.30 -1.68 -8.34
CA ASP A 27 -9.24 -0.68 -8.46
C ASP A 27 -8.55 -0.44 -7.10
N PHE A 28 -9.34 -0.37 -6.02
CA PHE A 28 -8.81 -0.23 -4.67
C PHE A 28 -8.00 -1.45 -4.25
N GLN A 29 -8.49 -2.64 -4.54
CA GLN A 29 -7.78 -3.89 -4.23
C GLN A 29 -6.40 -3.93 -4.90
N GLU A 30 -6.32 -3.54 -6.17
CA GLU A 30 -5.06 -3.47 -6.91
C GLU A 30 -4.09 -2.46 -6.27
N VAL A 31 -4.56 -1.27 -5.89
CA VAL A 31 -3.73 -0.23 -5.28
C VAL A 31 -3.26 -0.67 -3.88
N VAL A 32 -4.13 -1.28 -3.08
CA VAL A 32 -3.79 -1.79 -1.74
C VAL A 32 -2.70 -2.87 -1.84
N LYS A 33 -2.88 -3.83 -2.75
CA LYS A 33 -1.90 -4.90 -3.00
C LYS A 33 -0.57 -4.32 -3.50
N GLY A 34 -0.62 -3.41 -4.46
CA GLY A 34 0.57 -2.73 -4.99
C GLY A 34 1.30 -1.92 -3.93
N GLY A 35 0.55 -1.21 -3.09
CA GLY A 35 1.08 -0.44 -1.96
C GLY A 35 1.80 -1.34 -0.95
N ALA A 36 1.20 -2.47 -0.59
CA ALA A 36 1.82 -3.44 0.31
C ALA A 36 3.11 -4.03 -0.28
N GLN A 37 3.12 -4.33 -1.60
CA GLN A 37 4.32 -4.80 -2.28
C GLN A 37 5.42 -3.72 -2.32
N LEU A 38 5.05 -2.45 -2.47
CA LEU A 38 6.01 -1.35 -2.42
C LEU A 38 6.67 -1.25 -1.03
N ILE A 39 5.88 -1.31 0.05
CA ILE A 39 6.40 -1.32 1.43
C ILE A 39 7.35 -2.51 1.63
N ARG A 40 6.92 -3.70 1.22
CA ARG A 40 7.75 -4.92 1.29
C ARG A 40 9.08 -4.72 0.53
N GLY A 41 9.00 -4.19 -0.68
CA GLY A 41 10.19 -3.92 -1.51
C GLY A 41 11.16 -2.94 -0.85
N GLU A 42 10.65 -1.85 -0.28
CA GLU A 42 11.48 -0.86 0.42
C GLU A 42 12.11 -1.45 1.70
N ALA A 43 11.39 -2.28 2.44
CA ALA A 43 11.93 -2.96 3.63
C ALA A 43 13.07 -3.92 3.23
N ILE A 44 12.86 -4.74 2.21
CA ILE A 44 13.88 -5.66 1.68
C ILE A 44 15.11 -4.87 1.20
N LYS A 45 14.89 -3.80 0.44
CA LYS A 45 15.94 -2.94 -0.09
C LYS A 45 16.77 -2.33 1.05
N SER A 46 16.13 -1.82 2.11
CA SER A 46 16.85 -1.24 3.25
C SER A 46 17.74 -2.28 3.96
N ILE A 47 17.29 -3.53 4.04
CA ILE A 47 18.04 -4.63 4.66
C ILE A 47 19.23 -5.04 3.77
N GLN A 48 19.03 -5.15 2.47
CA GLN A 48 20.05 -5.67 1.52
C GLN A 48 21.09 -4.61 1.12
N THR A 49 20.63 -3.39 0.81
CA THR A 49 21.49 -2.35 0.20
C THR A 49 21.68 -1.10 1.05
N GLY A 50 20.98 -0.99 2.17
CA GLY A 50 21.12 0.14 3.08
C GLY A 50 22.54 0.20 3.70
N SER A 51 23.02 1.39 3.99
CA SER A 51 24.32 1.58 4.65
C SER A 51 24.35 0.84 5.99
N LYS A 52 25.51 0.24 6.30
CA LYS A 52 25.77 -0.47 7.56
C LYS A 52 27.08 0.06 8.13
N SER A 53 27.00 0.65 9.31
CA SER A 53 28.16 1.27 9.96
C SER A 53 28.57 0.58 11.27
N GLY A 54 27.91 -0.53 11.61
CA GLY A 54 28.22 -1.28 12.82
C GLY A 54 29.51 -2.12 12.72
N ILE A 55 29.72 -2.96 13.72
CA ILE A 55 30.92 -3.78 13.90
C ILE A 55 31.08 -4.78 12.74
N VAL A 56 32.31 -4.97 12.30
CA VAL A 56 32.66 -5.99 11.31
C VAL A 56 33.01 -7.28 12.03
N TYR A 57 32.39 -8.37 11.63
CA TYR A 57 32.64 -9.71 12.15
C TYR A 57 33.28 -10.58 11.07
N GLU A 58 34.28 -11.35 11.45
CA GLU A 58 34.77 -12.45 10.62
C GLU A 58 34.01 -13.73 10.95
N LYS A 59 33.46 -14.37 9.96
CA LYS A 59 32.76 -15.66 10.05
C LYS A 59 33.62 -16.72 9.36
N TYR A 60 33.66 -17.91 9.90
CA TYR A 60 34.63 -18.95 9.47
C TYR A 60 33.99 -20.14 8.74
N ASN A 61 32.67 -20.24 8.73
CA ASN A 61 32.00 -21.33 8.02
C ASN A 61 30.76 -20.85 7.26
N PRO A 62 30.84 -20.48 6.00
CA PRO A 62 32.06 -20.26 5.20
C PRO A 62 32.78 -18.98 5.63
N ARG A 63 34.09 -18.90 5.33
CA ARG A 63 34.85 -17.69 5.69
C ARG A 63 34.36 -16.47 4.91
N ARG A 64 33.96 -15.46 5.64
CA ARG A 64 33.48 -14.19 5.09
C ARG A 64 33.49 -13.09 6.16
N THR A 65 33.52 -11.85 5.73
CA THR A 65 33.29 -10.71 6.61
C THR A 65 31.82 -10.31 6.55
N HIS A 66 31.27 -9.94 7.68
CA HIS A 66 29.90 -9.41 7.78
C HIS A 66 29.92 -8.12 8.61
N ARG A 67 29.44 -7.03 8.03
CA ARG A 67 29.27 -5.77 8.76
C ARG A 67 27.84 -5.70 9.30
N ALA A 68 27.72 -5.60 10.60
CA ALA A 68 26.43 -5.42 11.26
C ALA A 68 25.88 -4.02 11.04
N SER A 69 24.59 -3.84 11.22
CA SER A 69 23.97 -2.51 11.31
C SER A 69 24.27 -1.87 12.66
N ALA A 70 24.41 -0.55 12.68
CA ALA A 70 24.42 0.25 13.90
C ALA A 70 22.97 0.47 14.40
N PRO A 71 22.80 0.92 15.65
CA PRO A 71 21.48 1.35 16.13
C PRO A 71 20.84 2.40 15.20
N GLY A 72 19.56 2.25 14.93
CA GLY A 72 18.79 3.11 14.02
C GLY A 72 18.92 2.76 12.55
N GLU A 73 19.92 1.97 12.15
CA GLU A 73 20.01 1.48 10.78
C GLU A 73 19.17 0.22 10.57
N ALA A 74 18.65 0.02 9.37
CA ALA A 74 17.97 -1.23 9.02
C ALA A 74 18.93 -2.43 9.22
N PRO A 75 18.44 -3.60 9.64
CA PRO A 75 19.27 -4.77 9.88
C PRO A 75 20.13 -5.15 8.68
N ALA A 76 21.35 -5.59 8.93
CA ALA A 76 22.23 -6.10 7.88
C ALA A 76 21.80 -7.51 7.47
N SER A 77 21.66 -7.75 6.18
CA SER A 77 21.37 -9.10 5.66
C SER A 77 22.61 -9.97 5.80
N ASP A 78 22.48 -11.12 6.42
CA ASP A 78 23.55 -12.10 6.55
C ASP A 78 23.23 -13.37 5.72
N THR A 79 22.21 -14.10 6.14
CA THR A 79 21.77 -15.34 5.48
C THR A 79 20.58 -15.15 4.56
N GLY A 80 19.99 -13.95 4.55
CA GLY A 80 18.76 -13.67 3.82
C GLY A 80 17.47 -14.13 4.55
N ASN A 81 17.61 -14.73 5.72
CA ASN A 81 16.46 -15.28 6.45
C ASN A 81 15.41 -14.22 6.78
N LEU A 82 15.82 -13.03 7.24
CA LEU A 82 14.87 -11.93 7.53
C LEU A 82 14.13 -11.51 6.26
N VAL A 83 14.85 -11.33 5.17
CA VAL A 83 14.30 -10.91 3.87
C VAL A 83 13.26 -11.92 3.35
N SER A 84 13.57 -13.21 3.41
CA SER A 84 12.68 -14.29 2.94
C SER A 84 11.40 -14.39 3.79
N LYS A 85 11.43 -13.90 5.03
CA LYS A 85 10.30 -13.96 5.96
C LYS A 85 9.40 -12.71 5.91
N ILE A 86 9.75 -11.69 5.12
CA ILE A 86 8.87 -10.51 4.93
C ILE A 86 7.85 -10.87 3.85
N ILE A 87 6.57 -10.92 4.25
CA ILE A 87 5.47 -11.35 3.40
C ILE A 87 4.37 -10.28 3.35
N VAL A 88 3.56 -10.35 2.31
CA VAL A 88 2.32 -9.58 2.18
C VAL A 88 1.17 -10.56 2.32
N LYS A 89 0.26 -10.28 3.24
CA LYS A 89 -1.01 -11.02 3.40
C LYS A 89 -2.16 -10.13 2.99
N GLN A 90 -2.97 -10.58 2.07
CA GLN A 90 -4.23 -9.92 1.73
C GLN A 90 -5.24 -10.23 2.86
N ASP A 91 -5.89 -9.20 3.37
CA ASP A 91 -6.89 -9.29 4.43
C ASP A 91 -8.19 -8.65 3.94
N GLY A 92 -8.94 -9.39 3.12
CA GLY A 92 -10.12 -8.87 2.44
C GLY A 92 -9.77 -8.12 1.16
N GLN A 93 -10.69 -7.28 0.70
CA GLN A 93 -10.55 -6.55 -0.56
C GLN A 93 -9.82 -5.20 -0.38
N ASP A 94 -9.97 -4.60 0.78
CA ASP A 94 -9.52 -3.24 1.07
C ASP A 94 -8.30 -3.16 2.00
N LYS A 95 -7.75 -4.30 2.40
CA LYS A 95 -6.64 -4.37 3.37
C LYS A 95 -5.56 -5.36 2.93
N ALA A 96 -4.33 -4.99 3.19
CA ALA A 96 -3.18 -5.89 3.06
C ALA A 96 -2.19 -5.58 4.18
N ASN A 97 -1.67 -6.61 4.79
CA ASN A 97 -0.69 -6.52 5.87
C ASN A 97 0.70 -6.85 5.33
N VAL A 98 1.70 -6.07 5.73
CA VAL A 98 3.11 -6.39 5.50
C VAL A 98 3.67 -6.83 6.84
N GLU A 99 4.13 -8.07 6.92
CA GLU A 99 4.58 -8.65 8.18
C GLU A 99 5.87 -9.46 8.01
N SER A 100 6.57 -9.63 9.10
CA SER A 100 7.76 -10.49 9.11
C SER A 100 7.52 -11.69 10.02
N ASN A 101 7.68 -12.88 9.46
CA ASN A 101 7.54 -14.15 10.17
C ASN A 101 8.88 -14.62 10.80
N ALA A 102 9.90 -13.77 10.83
CA ALA A 102 11.13 -14.08 11.56
C ALA A 102 10.92 -13.86 13.07
N ASN A 103 11.22 -14.85 13.88
CA ASN A 103 10.96 -14.83 15.34
C ASN A 103 11.62 -13.63 16.04
N TYR A 104 12.70 -13.11 15.48
CA TYR A 104 13.47 -12.00 16.04
C TYR A 104 13.12 -10.64 15.43
N SER A 105 12.18 -10.58 14.48
CA SER A 105 11.88 -9.34 13.75
C SER A 105 11.35 -8.23 14.66
N ALA A 106 10.54 -8.57 15.65
CA ALA A 106 10.02 -7.60 16.64
C ALA A 106 11.16 -6.99 17.46
N PHE A 107 12.14 -7.80 17.84
CA PHE A 107 13.31 -7.32 18.58
C PHE A 107 14.15 -6.36 17.73
N LEU A 108 14.26 -6.61 16.44
CA LEU A 108 14.94 -5.69 15.52
C LEU A 108 14.16 -4.39 15.37
N GLU A 109 12.86 -4.48 15.13
CA GLU A 109 12.02 -3.29 14.89
C GLU A 109 11.95 -2.37 16.12
N PHE A 110 11.73 -2.94 17.31
CA PHE A 110 11.46 -2.17 18.52
C PHE A 110 12.62 -2.13 19.51
N GLY A 111 13.64 -2.94 19.29
CA GLY A 111 14.73 -3.10 20.26
C GLY A 111 14.34 -4.00 21.43
N THR A 112 15.24 -4.13 22.39
CA THR A 112 15.04 -4.85 23.68
C THR A 112 15.75 -4.05 24.79
N SER A 113 15.66 -4.49 26.02
CA SER A 113 16.42 -3.89 27.13
C SER A 113 17.95 -3.93 26.93
N LYS A 114 18.45 -4.77 26.00
CA LYS A 114 19.88 -4.96 25.74
C LYS A 114 20.28 -4.58 24.32
N MET A 115 19.34 -4.19 23.47
CA MET A 115 19.62 -3.91 22.05
C MET A 115 18.79 -2.73 21.57
N GLU A 116 19.47 -1.71 21.08
CA GLU A 116 18.84 -0.57 20.44
C GLU A 116 18.07 -0.99 19.17
N PRO A 117 16.94 -0.31 18.85
CA PRO A 117 16.16 -0.66 17.67
C PRO A 117 16.93 -0.53 16.35
N ARG A 118 16.59 -1.39 15.42
CA ARG A 118 17.06 -1.39 14.03
C ARG A 118 15.84 -1.52 13.11
N PRO A 119 15.02 -0.46 13.02
CA PRO A 119 13.72 -0.56 12.34
C PRO A 119 13.88 -0.72 10.83
N PHE A 120 12.99 -1.51 10.22
CA PHE A 120 13.01 -1.78 8.79
C PHE A 120 11.62 -1.74 8.15
N LEU A 121 10.57 -2.12 8.89
CA LEU A 121 9.19 -2.07 8.39
C LEU A 121 8.60 -0.66 8.51
N PHE A 122 8.75 -0.02 9.66
CA PHE A 122 8.18 1.32 9.88
C PHE A 122 8.80 2.37 8.95
N PRO A 123 10.14 2.45 8.79
CA PRO A 123 10.72 3.39 7.84
C PRO A 123 10.34 3.09 6.38
N ALA A 124 10.19 1.81 6.02
CA ALA A 124 9.73 1.42 4.68
C ALA A 124 8.29 1.89 4.43
N PHE A 125 7.42 1.76 5.44
CA PHE A 125 6.04 2.27 5.39
C PHE A 125 6.03 3.80 5.18
N GLU A 126 6.76 4.54 6.02
CA GLU A 126 6.82 6.01 5.94
C GLU A 126 7.31 6.49 4.58
N LYS A 127 8.35 5.87 4.04
CA LYS A 127 8.90 6.18 2.71
C LYS A 127 7.90 5.88 1.59
N SER A 128 7.11 4.81 1.74
CA SER A 128 6.14 4.37 0.73
C SER A 128 4.80 5.12 0.80
N ARG A 129 4.51 5.77 1.92
CA ARG A 129 3.21 6.40 2.20
C ARG A 129 2.79 7.39 1.10
N LYS A 130 3.64 8.39 0.80
CA LYS A 130 3.33 9.42 -0.21
C LYS A 130 3.13 8.83 -1.62
N PRO A 131 4.00 7.94 -2.11
CA PRO A 131 3.75 7.23 -3.38
C PRO A 131 2.42 6.48 -3.40
N ILE A 132 2.06 5.79 -2.31
CA ILE A 132 0.79 5.04 -2.22
C ILE A 132 -0.40 6.02 -2.27
N GLU A 133 -0.37 7.09 -1.47
CA GLU A 133 -1.42 8.12 -1.47
C GLU A 133 -1.62 8.72 -2.87
N LYS A 134 -0.53 9.01 -3.58
CA LYS A 134 -0.55 9.53 -4.95
C LYS A 134 -1.16 8.51 -5.93
N ALA A 135 -0.83 7.23 -5.80
CA ALA A 135 -1.38 6.16 -6.63
C ALA A 135 -2.89 6.00 -6.42
N VAL A 136 -3.34 6.03 -5.16
CA VAL A 136 -4.77 6.01 -4.80
C VAL A 136 -5.50 7.19 -5.45
N PHE A 137 -4.99 8.39 -5.24
CA PHE A 137 -5.59 9.63 -5.78
C PHE A 137 -5.72 9.56 -7.31
N LYS A 138 -4.63 9.18 -8.00
CA LYS A 138 -4.60 9.06 -9.46
C LYS A 138 -5.66 8.06 -9.96
N ARG A 139 -5.82 6.92 -9.28
CA ARG A 139 -6.79 5.88 -9.66
C ARG A 139 -8.23 6.38 -9.50
N VAL A 140 -8.51 7.04 -8.36
CA VAL A 140 -9.84 7.63 -8.08
C VAL A 140 -10.20 8.67 -9.13
N VAL A 141 -9.30 9.60 -9.42
CA VAL A 141 -9.54 10.67 -10.43
C VAL A 141 -9.83 10.05 -11.79
N LYS A 142 -8.99 9.11 -12.24
CA LYS A 142 -9.18 8.41 -13.51
C LYS A 142 -10.56 7.75 -13.60
N LYS A 143 -10.99 7.07 -12.53
CA LYS A 143 -12.29 6.39 -12.51
C LYS A 143 -13.45 7.39 -12.56
N ILE A 144 -13.34 8.51 -11.86
CA ILE A 144 -14.34 9.60 -11.92
C ILE A 144 -14.46 10.13 -13.36
N GLU A 145 -13.33 10.37 -14.03
CA GLU A 145 -13.31 10.83 -15.43
C GLU A 145 -14.00 9.82 -16.37
N GLU A 146 -13.72 8.53 -16.23
CA GLU A 146 -14.34 7.46 -17.02
C GLU A 146 -15.86 7.46 -16.85
N ILE A 147 -16.33 7.55 -15.61
CA ILE A 147 -17.76 7.58 -15.27
C ILE A 147 -18.42 8.84 -15.82
N THR A 148 -17.79 10.00 -15.69
CA THR A 148 -18.31 11.27 -16.19
C THR A 148 -18.44 11.19 -17.73
N LYS A 149 -17.50 10.63 -18.42
CA LYS A 149 -17.60 10.37 -19.89
C LYS A 149 -18.79 9.45 -20.23
N UNK A 150 -18.95 8.64 -19.44
CA UNK A 150 -19.91 7.80 -19.64
C UNK A 150 -21.19 8.34 -19.55
N VAL A 151 -21.47 9.02 -18.57
CA VAL A 151 -22.74 9.73 -18.32
C VAL A 151 -23.03 10.78 -19.41
N THR A 152 -22.04 11.56 -19.79
CA THR A 152 -22.18 12.60 -20.82
C THR A 152 -22.62 12.00 -22.17
N LEU A 153 -22.03 10.88 -22.56
CA LEU A 153 -22.41 10.16 -23.80
C LEU A 153 -23.87 9.66 -23.73
N GLN A 154 -24.28 9.10 -22.61
CA GLN A 154 -25.65 8.63 -22.41
C GLN A 154 -26.66 9.77 -22.51
N LEU A 155 -26.35 10.94 -21.96
CA LEU A 155 -27.21 12.13 -22.03
C LEU A 155 -27.32 12.62 -23.48
N HIS A 156 -26.22 12.61 -24.22
CA HIS A 156 -26.20 13.03 -25.62
C HIS A 156 -27.06 12.11 -26.50
N PHE A 157 -26.94 10.80 -26.34
CA PHE A 157 -27.78 9.82 -27.04
C PHE A 157 -29.28 10.00 -26.70
N LYS A 158 -29.62 10.23 -25.43
CA LYS A 158 -31.01 10.48 -25.03
C LYS A 158 -31.58 11.75 -25.68
N GLN A 159 -30.81 12.81 -25.77
CA GLN A 159 -31.26 14.05 -26.45
C GLN A 159 -31.55 13.83 -27.93
N GLN A 160 -30.74 13.04 -28.63
CA GLN A 160 -30.98 12.70 -30.03
C GLN A 160 -32.28 11.89 -30.23
N TYR A 161 -32.62 10.98 -29.32
CA TYR A 161 -33.83 10.14 -29.40
C TYR A 161 -35.12 10.88 -29.06
N ILE A 162 -35.06 12.01 -28.35
CA ILE A 162 -36.23 12.82 -28.01
C ILE A 162 -36.59 13.81 -29.16
N MET A 163 -35.64 14.05 -30.06
CA MET A 163 -35.82 14.96 -31.19
C MET A 163 -36.26 14.25 -32.51
N LEU A 164 -36.48 12.93 -32.46
CA LEU A 164 -37.05 12.15 -33.56
C LEU A 164 -38.50 11.74 -33.24
#